data_edab0d6faf065d8b0298cad5fed1b3d6
#
_entry.id   edab0d6faf065d8b0298cad5fed1b3d6
#
_cell.length_a   1.000
_cell.length_b   1.000
_cell.length_c   1.000
_cell.angle_alpha   90.00
_cell.angle_beta   90.00
_cell.angle_gamma   90.00
#
_symmetry.space_group_name_H-M   'P 1'
#
loop_
_entity.id
_entity.type
_entity.pdbx_description
1 polymer ?
#
loop_
_entity_poly.entity_id
_entity_poly.type
_entity_poly.pdbx_seq_one_letter_code
_entity_poly.pdbx_strand_id
1 'polypeptide(L)'
;MLRSPLSLARHAMRTGFTTLELLVAMSVTLVIIAVAAPLYRAQTKAVNSTAGRTDATRSASFGVDAIDQDLRNTGVGVFDGQPLIVRGANNAISFNANMVTARTNDLVAVFYDPDADSTALGSLTPSTSITLPNSSATYPAANYVSNAETISYYVRPDTGASPLADGQKVILYRRVNRMPEEIVARNVIQTTNVPIFRFYKRSLSGVLTEFPAASMPLYHSVPKHATAADTGSAAGVDSVAVVRVSMIAMYRDPRGSTTLDTVMRNIRIANTGLLQRAQCGELPITPGQPVLSIVPIGGLNAVKLVWAASTDELTGERDVEMYAVYRRVFGSVDWGEPLTNVPGAGVATLQYTDNTVVPATRYDYAISALDCTPAPSALTAPSTILVP
;
A
#
# COMPACT_ATOMS: atom_id res chain seq x y z
N MET A 1 -48.32 -33.32 82.71
CA MET A 1 -48.03 -31.98 83.21
C MET A 1 -46.76 -31.46 82.56
N LEU A 2 -46.90 -30.63 81.52
CA LEU A 2 -45.79 -29.84 80.95
C LEU A 2 -46.38 -28.61 80.26
N ARG A 3 -46.14 -27.48 80.92
CA ARG A 3 -46.63 -26.14 80.43
C ARG A 3 -45.76 -25.65 79.31
N SER A 4 -46.36 -25.25 78.19
CA SER A 4 -45.72 -24.49 77.10
C SER A 4 -45.53 -23.04 77.57
N PRO A 5 -44.41 -22.38 77.23
CA PRO A 5 -44.27 -20.95 77.45
C PRO A 5 -44.83 -20.22 76.19
N LEU A 6 -45.74 -19.30 76.46
CA LEU A 6 -46.24 -18.32 75.51
C LEU A 6 -45.13 -17.38 75.03
N SER A 7 -44.75 -17.42 73.74
CA SER A 7 -43.87 -16.44 73.12
C SER A 7 -44.65 -15.13 72.85
N LEU A 8 -44.32 -14.09 73.60
CA LEU A 8 -44.79 -12.73 73.38
C LEU A 8 -44.09 -12.18 72.10
N ALA A 9 -44.88 -12.19 70.99
CA ALA A 9 -44.51 -11.46 69.80
C ALA A 9 -44.53 -9.96 70.12
N ARG A 10 -43.38 -9.34 70.28
CA ARG A 10 -43.26 -7.88 70.31
C ARG A 10 -43.65 -7.33 68.90
N HIS A 11 -44.84 -6.78 68.80
CA HIS A 11 -45.21 -5.91 67.68
C HIS A 11 -44.36 -4.65 67.76
N ALA A 12 -43.34 -4.58 66.95
CA ALA A 12 -42.61 -3.33 66.69
C ALA A 12 -43.62 -2.39 66.07
N MET A 13 -44.04 -1.38 66.86
CA MET A 13 -44.82 -0.25 66.30
C MET A 13 -43.97 0.40 65.19
N ARG A 14 -44.42 0.24 63.99
CA ARG A 14 -43.91 1.00 62.86
C ARG A 14 -44.38 2.45 63.07
N THR A 15 -43.53 3.27 63.63
CA THR A 15 -43.72 4.71 63.67
C THR A 15 -43.65 5.22 62.25
N GLY A 16 -44.75 5.70 61.71
CA GLY A 16 -44.79 6.38 60.43
C GLY A 16 -43.97 7.66 60.49
N PHE A 17 -43.32 8.03 59.38
CA PHE A 17 -42.58 9.29 59.25
C PHE A 17 -43.54 10.49 59.54
N THR A 18 -42.99 11.41 60.31
CA THR A 18 -43.72 12.69 60.51
C THR A 18 -43.56 13.56 59.26
N THR A 19 -44.56 14.41 58.99
CA THR A 19 -44.50 15.40 57.87
C THR A 19 -43.29 16.28 57.95
N LEU A 20 -42.80 16.57 59.16
CA LEU A 20 -41.59 17.40 59.36
C LEU A 20 -40.33 16.63 58.96
N GLU A 21 -40.22 15.33 59.31
CA GLU A 21 -39.08 14.49 58.88
C GLU A 21 -39.02 14.36 57.36
N LEU A 22 -40.18 14.19 56.71
CA LEU A 22 -40.29 14.13 55.26
C LEU A 22 -39.80 15.46 54.60
N LEU A 23 -40.21 16.60 55.16
CA LEU A 23 -39.84 17.90 54.67
C LEU A 23 -38.35 18.22 54.81
N VAL A 24 -37.77 17.79 55.93
CA VAL A 24 -36.33 17.89 56.19
C VAL A 24 -35.55 16.98 55.25
N ALA A 25 -36.00 15.71 55.08
CA ALA A 25 -35.37 14.75 54.17
C ALA A 25 -35.43 15.25 52.71
N MET A 26 -36.55 15.79 52.27
CA MET A 26 -36.68 16.37 50.93
C MET A 26 -35.78 17.57 50.74
N SER A 27 -35.68 18.45 51.74
CA SER A 27 -34.83 19.65 51.65
C SER A 27 -33.35 19.27 51.58
N VAL A 28 -32.86 18.31 52.37
CA VAL A 28 -31.52 17.80 52.33
C VAL A 28 -31.25 17.11 51.02
N THR A 29 -32.16 16.25 50.52
CA THR A 29 -32.05 15.61 49.23
C THR A 29 -31.94 16.61 48.08
N LEU A 30 -32.73 17.64 48.09
CA LEU A 30 -32.66 18.73 47.08
C LEU A 30 -31.29 19.44 47.09
N VAL A 31 -30.74 19.74 48.27
CA VAL A 31 -29.41 20.32 48.37
C VAL A 31 -28.33 19.37 47.82
N ILE A 32 -28.42 18.10 48.17
CA ILE A 32 -27.47 17.07 47.67
C ILE A 32 -27.56 16.98 46.11
N ILE A 33 -28.76 16.92 45.56
CA ILE A 33 -28.95 16.88 44.12
C ILE A 33 -28.44 18.16 43.45
N ALA A 34 -28.69 19.34 44.06
CA ALA A 34 -28.24 20.61 43.52
C ALA A 34 -26.71 20.72 43.42
N VAL A 35 -25.98 20.08 44.34
CA VAL A 35 -24.52 20.02 44.35
C VAL A 35 -23.99 18.85 43.48
N ALA A 36 -24.60 17.69 43.55
CA ALA A 36 -24.16 16.48 42.84
C ALA A 36 -24.40 16.57 41.31
N ALA A 37 -25.52 17.16 40.85
CA ALA A 37 -25.85 17.23 39.45
C ALA A 37 -24.85 18.01 38.58
N PRO A 38 -24.41 19.20 38.97
CA PRO A 38 -23.35 19.92 38.21
C PRO A 38 -22.00 19.18 38.25
N LEU A 39 -21.64 18.57 39.37
CA LEU A 39 -20.43 17.76 39.48
C LEU A 39 -20.45 16.55 38.54
N TYR A 40 -21.56 15.81 38.53
CA TYR A 40 -21.77 14.68 37.62
C TYR A 40 -21.70 15.12 36.15
N ARG A 41 -22.32 16.21 35.78
CA ARG A 41 -22.25 16.79 34.43
C ARG A 41 -20.81 17.17 34.06
N ALA A 42 -20.07 17.77 35.00
CA ALA A 42 -18.68 18.14 34.77
C ALA A 42 -17.79 16.91 34.56
N GLN A 43 -17.97 15.85 35.37
CA GLN A 43 -17.24 14.57 35.23
C GLN A 43 -17.56 13.87 33.92
N THR A 44 -18.84 13.73 33.58
CA THR A 44 -19.26 13.11 32.31
C THR A 44 -18.67 13.85 31.10
N LYS A 45 -18.66 15.17 31.17
CA LYS A 45 -18.06 15.99 30.13
C LYS A 45 -16.55 15.78 30.03
N ALA A 46 -15.84 15.74 31.14
CA ALA A 46 -14.40 15.50 31.18
C ALA A 46 -14.06 14.11 30.61
N VAL A 47 -14.82 13.09 30.98
CA VAL A 47 -14.65 11.73 30.44
C VAL A 47 -14.88 11.71 28.93
N ASN A 48 -15.98 12.27 28.45
CA ASN A 48 -16.29 12.31 27.02
C ASN A 48 -15.23 13.10 26.22
N SER A 49 -14.73 14.20 26.79
CA SER A 49 -13.66 15.00 26.18
C SER A 49 -12.35 14.18 26.07
N THR A 50 -11.98 13.50 27.14
CA THR A 50 -10.77 12.67 27.16
C THR A 50 -10.90 11.47 26.21
N ALA A 51 -12.05 10.81 26.20
CA ALA A 51 -12.30 9.70 25.27
C ALA A 51 -12.20 10.15 23.80
N GLY A 52 -12.88 11.24 23.44
CA GLY A 52 -12.85 11.76 22.08
C GLY A 52 -11.44 12.19 21.63
N ARG A 53 -10.66 12.80 22.53
CA ARG A 53 -9.26 13.14 22.28
C ARG A 53 -8.41 11.88 22.05
N THR A 54 -8.58 10.88 22.91
CA THR A 54 -7.86 9.61 22.80
C THR A 54 -8.19 8.91 21.48
N ASP A 55 -9.44 8.89 21.08
CA ASP A 55 -9.86 8.27 19.82
C ASP A 55 -9.27 8.99 18.60
N ALA A 56 -9.25 10.33 18.60
CA ALA A 56 -8.63 11.10 17.52
C ALA A 56 -7.12 10.83 17.41
N THR A 57 -6.41 10.83 18.55
CA THR A 57 -4.97 10.55 18.59
C THR A 57 -4.66 9.10 18.19
N ARG A 58 -5.48 8.14 18.62
CA ARG A 58 -5.35 6.73 18.19
C ARG A 58 -5.55 6.59 16.67
N SER A 59 -6.55 7.24 16.11
CA SER A 59 -6.79 7.23 14.67
C SER A 59 -5.59 7.77 13.88
N ALA A 60 -5.03 8.89 14.32
CA ALA A 60 -3.84 9.47 13.69
C ALA A 60 -2.61 8.56 13.85
N SER A 61 -2.40 7.99 15.05
CA SER A 61 -1.30 7.04 15.32
C SER A 61 -1.43 5.80 14.43
N PHE A 62 -2.63 5.22 14.34
CA PHE A 62 -2.89 4.08 13.46
C PHE A 62 -2.57 4.42 12.00
N GLY A 63 -2.96 5.61 11.54
CA GLY A 63 -2.63 6.06 10.18
C GLY A 63 -1.14 6.17 9.94
N VAL A 64 -0.40 6.74 10.89
CA VAL A 64 1.08 6.84 10.81
C VAL A 64 1.73 5.46 10.85
N ASP A 65 1.25 4.55 11.71
CA ASP A 65 1.78 3.19 11.84
C ASP A 65 1.53 2.36 10.57
N ALA A 66 0.35 2.48 9.97
CA ALA A 66 0.02 1.80 8.71
C ALA A 66 0.95 2.27 7.57
N ILE A 67 1.16 3.59 7.46
CA ILE A 67 2.09 4.14 6.47
C ILE A 67 3.54 3.69 6.77
N ASP A 68 3.98 3.70 8.03
CA ASP A 68 5.33 3.26 8.40
C ASP A 68 5.56 1.79 8.02
N GLN A 69 4.59 0.93 8.32
CA GLN A 69 4.66 -0.49 7.99
C GLN A 69 4.79 -0.73 6.49
N ASP A 70 3.95 -0.08 5.70
CA ASP A 70 3.95 -0.25 4.25
C ASP A 70 5.20 0.39 3.61
N LEU A 71 5.59 1.60 4.03
CA LEU A 71 6.78 2.27 3.49
C LEU A 71 8.10 1.55 3.79
N ARG A 72 8.20 0.79 4.86
CA ARG A 72 9.40 -0.04 5.15
C ARG A 72 9.57 -1.15 4.11
N ASN A 73 8.49 -1.59 3.50
CA ASN A 73 8.50 -2.60 2.45
C ASN A 73 8.72 -2.02 1.04
N THR A 74 8.85 -0.69 0.92
CA THR A 74 9.10 -0.04 -0.37
C THR A 74 10.29 -0.68 -1.09
N GLY A 75 10.09 -1.09 -2.33
CA GLY A 75 11.11 -1.71 -3.18
C GLY A 75 11.26 -3.22 -3.01
N VAL A 76 10.60 -3.86 -2.06
CA VAL A 76 10.61 -5.32 -1.96
C VAL A 76 9.90 -5.91 -3.18
N GLY A 77 10.56 -6.84 -3.89
CA GLY A 77 10.01 -7.48 -5.08
C GLY A 77 9.86 -6.57 -6.31
N VAL A 78 10.39 -5.35 -6.23
CA VAL A 78 10.45 -4.43 -7.37
C VAL A 78 11.70 -4.73 -8.18
N PHE A 79 11.58 -4.80 -9.50
CA PHE A 79 12.73 -5.04 -10.39
C PHE A 79 13.75 -3.90 -10.31
N ASP A 80 15.01 -4.25 -10.56
CA ASP A 80 16.10 -3.27 -10.67
C ASP A 80 15.75 -2.22 -11.74
N GLY A 81 16.10 -0.96 -11.44
CA GLY A 81 15.80 0.14 -12.35
C GLY A 81 14.36 0.67 -12.29
N GLN A 82 13.47 0.03 -11.56
CA GLN A 82 12.09 0.49 -11.42
C GLN A 82 11.89 1.44 -10.25
N PRO A 83 10.92 2.37 -10.33
CA PRO A 83 10.71 3.35 -9.28
C PRO A 83 10.25 2.68 -7.98
N LEU A 84 10.95 2.94 -6.90
CA LEU A 84 10.54 2.56 -5.56
C LEU A 84 9.40 3.45 -5.10
N ILE A 85 9.57 4.76 -5.24
CA ILE A 85 8.52 5.75 -5.04
C ILE A 85 8.11 6.28 -6.40
N VAL A 86 6.85 6.10 -6.76
CA VAL A 86 6.29 6.54 -8.04
C VAL A 86 6.01 8.03 -8.00
N ARG A 87 5.41 8.50 -6.91
CA ARG A 87 5.03 9.89 -6.72
C ARG A 87 5.05 10.28 -5.26
N GLY A 88 5.55 11.48 -4.97
CA GLY A 88 5.48 12.11 -3.66
C GLY A 88 4.88 13.51 -3.73
N ALA A 89 3.87 13.78 -2.91
CA ALA A 89 3.24 15.10 -2.78
C ALA A 89 2.95 15.40 -1.30
N ASN A 90 2.69 16.64 -0.96
CA ASN A 90 2.42 17.05 0.42
C ASN A 90 1.20 16.34 1.06
N ASN A 91 0.29 15.87 0.22
CA ASN A 91 -0.97 15.23 0.62
C ASN A 91 -1.11 13.78 0.10
N ALA A 92 -0.09 13.25 -0.56
CA ALA A 92 -0.14 11.92 -1.15
C ALA A 92 1.25 11.33 -1.34
N ILE A 93 1.33 9.99 -1.27
CA ILE A 93 2.51 9.22 -1.68
C ILE A 93 2.05 7.95 -2.39
N SER A 94 2.74 7.59 -3.46
CA SER A 94 2.57 6.30 -4.14
C SER A 94 3.93 5.64 -4.30
N PHE A 95 4.02 4.37 -3.97
CA PHE A 95 5.26 3.59 -4.01
C PHE A 95 4.97 2.14 -4.37
N ASN A 96 5.99 1.44 -4.83
CA ASN A 96 5.91 0.03 -5.20
C ASN A 96 6.51 -0.87 -4.12
N ALA A 97 5.81 -1.95 -3.79
CA ALA A 97 6.28 -2.99 -2.88
C ALA A 97 5.54 -4.30 -3.16
N ASN A 98 6.20 -5.43 -2.97
CA ASN A 98 5.53 -6.72 -3.00
C ASN A 98 4.75 -6.91 -1.69
N MET A 99 3.45 -6.82 -1.79
CA MET A 99 2.52 -7.09 -0.69
C MET A 99 1.82 -8.40 -1.00
N VAL A 100 1.66 -9.25 0.01
CA VAL A 100 0.88 -10.49 -0.17
C VAL A 100 -0.58 -10.11 -0.37
N THR A 101 -1.00 -10.06 -1.63
CA THR A 101 -2.40 -9.88 -1.99
C THR A 101 -3.00 -11.24 -2.33
N ALA A 102 -4.17 -11.53 -1.78
CA ALA A 102 -4.89 -12.78 -2.05
C ALA A 102 -5.57 -12.81 -3.44
N ARG A 103 -5.31 -11.83 -4.30
CA ARG A 103 -5.98 -11.68 -5.59
C ARG A 103 -5.01 -11.88 -6.74
N THR A 104 -5.22 -12.95 -7.47
CA THR A 104 -4.40 -13.39 -8.62
C THR A 104 -4.50 -12.49 -9.86
N ASN A 105 -5.40 -11.50 -9.90
CA ASN A 105 -5.66 -10.69 -11.10
C ASN A 105 -5.33 -9.19 -10.92
N ASP A 106 -4.66 -8.81 -9.86
CA ASP A 106 -4.34 -7.41 -9.58
C ASP A 106 -2.82 -7.22 -9.43
N LEU A 107 -2.11 -7.57 -10.48
CA LEU A 107 -0.66 -7.69 -10.54
C LEU A 107 0.04 -6.44 -11.08
N VAL A 108 -0.62 -5.29 -11.07
CA VAL A 108 -0.12 -4.13 -11.80
C VAL A 108 0.47 -3.10 -10.84
N ALA A 109 1.77 -3.14 -10.65
CA ALA A 109 2.51 -1.97 -10.15
C ALA A 109 2.58 -0.88 -11.26
N VAL A 110 2.74 0.36 -10.84
CA VAL A 110 3.12 1.42 -11.78
C VAL A 110 4.61 1.31 -12.05
N PHE A 111 4.95 1.08 -13.29
CA PHE A 111 6.32 1.02 -13.73
C PHE A 111 6.74 2.31 -14.43
N TYR A 112 8.01 2.57 -14.35
CA TYR A 112 8.66 3.50 -15.24
C TYR A 112 8.98 2.80 -16.56
N ASP A 113 8.47 3.36 -17.64
CA ASP A 113 8.85 2.96 -18.99
C ASP A 113 9.94 3.94 -19.46
N PRO A 114 11.17 3.48 -19.68
CA PRO A 114 12.24 4.35 -20.15
C PRO A 114 11.93 4.96 -21.53
N ASP A 115 11.06 4.35 -22.31
CA ASP A 115 10.62 4.84 -23.61
C ASP A 115 9.41 5.80 -23.51
N ALA A 116 8.78 5.89 -22.35
CA ALA A 116 7.64 6.76 -22.11
C ALA A 116 8.06 8.20 -21.85
N ASP A 117 7.20 9.12 -22.25
CA ASP A 117 7.33 10.50 -21.80
C ASP A 117 7.17 10.59 -20.27
N SER A 118 8.17 11.14 -19.58
CA SER A 118 8.17 11.33 -18.11
C SER A 118 6.95 12.13 -17.62
N THR A 119 6.32 12.94 -18.44
CA THR A 119 5.09 13.67 -18.12
C THR A 119 3.93 12.75 -17.81
N ALA A 120 3.88 11.54 -18.36
CA ALA A 120 2.82 10.58 -18.10
C ALA A 120 2.76 10.15 -16.64
N LEU A 121 3.89 9.96 -15.97
CA LEU A 121 3.95 9.61 -14.55
C LEU A 121 3.56 10.79 -13.65
N GLY A 122 3.90 12.01 -14.04
CA GLY A 122 3.52 13.21 -13.31
C GLY A 122 2.01 13.47 -13.26
N SER A 123 1.26 12.96 -14.24
CA SER A 123 -0.20 13.08 -14.32
C SER A 123 -0.96 12.07 -13.45
N LEU A 124 -0.31 11.03 -12.95
CA LEU A 124 -0.94 10.04 -12.08
C LEU A 124 -1.39 10.68 -10.77
N THR A 125 -2.67 10.61 -10.49
CA THR A 125 -3.22 11.01 -9.19
C THR A 125 -3.50 9.78 -8.34
N PRO A 126 -3.21 9.79 -7.05
CA PRO A 126 -3.45 8.64 -6.16
C PRO A 126 -4.92 8.22 -6.10
N SER A 127 -5.82 9.16 -6.41
CA SER A 127 -7.27 8.92 -6.36
C SER A 127 -7.84 8.33 -7.65
N THR A 128 -7.11 8.34 -8.76
CA THR A 128 -7.53 7.71 -10.00
C THR A 128 -7.06 6.27 -10.04
N SER A 129 -7.74 5.44 -10.83
CA SER A 129 -7.21 4.12 -11.17
C SER A 129 -5.80 4.28 -11.69
N ILE A 130 -4.84 3.57 -11.07
CA ILE A 130 -3.48 3.57 -11.56
C ILE A 130 -3.52 2.81 -12.89
N THR A 131 -3.39 3.56 -13.96
CA THR A 131 -3.12 3.01 -15.27
C THR A 131 -1.62 3.13 -15.49
N LEU A 132 -1.02 2.09 -16.04
CA LEU A 132 0.36 2.17 -16.52
C LEU A 132 0.49 3.37 -17.45
N PRO A 133 1.66 4.04 -17.48
CA PRO A 133 1.91 5.10 -18.46
C PRO A 133 1.61 4.55 -19.83
N ASN A 134 0.62 5.11 -20.48
CA ASN A 134 0.04 4.56 -21.70
C ASN A 134 0.73 5.11 -22.94
N SER A 135 2.02 5.28 -22.89
CA SER A 135 2.76 5.87 -24.01
C SER A 135 3.22 4.84 -25.03
N SER A 136 3.26 3.58 -24.68
CA SER A 136 3.48 2.53 -25.65
C SER A 136 2.26 1.62 -25.70
N ALA A 137 1.73 1.42 -26.89
CA ALA A 137 0.72 0.40 -27.17
C ALA A 137 1.18 -1.03 -26.81
N THR A 138 2.36 -1.19 -26.22
CA THR A 138 3.05 -2.44 -25.95
C THR A 138 2.92 -2.93 -24.53
N TYR A 139 2.27 -2.21 -23.60
CA TYR A 139 1.90 -2.75 -22.31
C TYR A 139 0.50 -3.36 -22.34
N PRO A 140 0.34 -4.64 -22.69
CA PRO A 140 -0.94 -5.28 -22.56
C PRO A 140 -1.21 -5.50 -21.07
N ALA A 141 -2.21 -4.82 -20.54
CA ALA A 141 -2.62 -4.92 -19.14
C ALA A 141 -2.93 -6.37 -18.69
N ALA A 142 -3.16 -7.27 -19.62
CA ALA A 142 -3.51 -8.67 -19.36
C ALA A 142 -2.29 -9.60 -19.17
N ASN A 143 -1.11 -9.24 -19.65
CA ASN A 143 0.07 -10.12 -19.62
C ASN A 143 1.18 -9.58 -18.71
N TYR A 144 0.86 -8.60 -17.93
CA TYR A 144 1.84 -7.89 -17.12
C TYR A 144 2.06 -8.65 -15.82
N VAL A 145 3.26 -9.13 -15.62
CA VAL A 145 3.63 -9.87 -14.41
C VAL A 145 4.61 -9.04 -13.61
N SER A 146 4.10 -8.41 -12.57
CA SER A 146 4.92 -7.82 -11.52
C SER A 146 4.60 -8.53 -10.22
N ASN A 147 5.62 -8.90 -9.47
CA ASN A 147 5.44 -9.38 -8.11
C ASN A 147 5.20 -8.23 -7.12
N ALA A 148 5.21 -7.00 -7.59
CA ALA A 148 5.01 -5.82 -6.77
C ALA A 148 3.67 -5.15 -7.10
N GLU A 149 3.09 -4.52 -6.09
CA GLU A 149 1.90 -3.68 -6.17
C GLU A 149 2.27 -2.22 -5.97
N THR A 150 1.45 -1.33 -6.52
CA THR A 150 1.53 0.09 -6.21
C THR A 150 0.58 0.43 -5.06
N ILE A 151 1.14 0.87 -3.96
CA ILE A 151 0.42 1.31 -2.79
C ILE A 151 0.36 2.83 -2.80
N SER A 152 -0.83 3.39 -2.63
CA SER A 152 -1.05 4.83 -2.56
C SER A 152 -1.72 5.22 -1.26
N TYR A 153 -1.12 6.17 -0.56
CA TYR A 153 -1.73 6.88 0.56
C TYR A 153 -2.03 8.31 0.15
N TYR A 154 -3.23 8.79 0.40
CA TYR A 154 -3.64 10.13 0.05
C TYR A 154 -4.77 10.62 0.93
N VAL A 155 -4.93 11.92 1.01
CA VAL A 155 -6.01 12.52 1.78
C VAL A 155 -7.00 13.22 0.87
N ARG A 156 -8.27 13.17 1.29
CA ARG A 156 -9.36 13.96 0.71
C ARG A 156 -10.04 14.79 1.78
N PRO A 157 -10.61 15.94 1.40
CA PRO A 157 -11.46 16.71 2.28
C PRO A 157 -12.57 15.86 2.89
N ASP A 158 -12.79 16.02 4.19
CA ASP A 158 -13.98 15.49 4.85
C ASP A 158 -15.15 16.44 4.56
N THR A 159 -15.94 16.11 3.54
CA THR A 159 -17.05 16.96 3.06
C THR A 159 -18.17 17.15 4.08
N GLY A 160 -18.25 16.30 5.11
CA GLY A 160 -19.19 16.44 6.21
C GLY A 160 -18.72 17.36 7.34
N ALA A 161 -17.47 17.85 7.27
CA ALA A 161 -16.89 18.66 8.32
C ALA A 161 -17.09 20.16 8.08
N SER A 162 -17.34 20.91 9.15
CA SER A 162 -17.34 22.38 9.07
C SER A 162 -15.94 22.91 8.74
N PRO A 163 -15.83 24.00 7.95
CA PRO A 163 -14.56 24.65 7.67
C PRO A 163 -13.82 25.04 8.95
N LEU A 164 -12.50 24.97 8.91
CA LEU A 164 -11.61 25.39 9.99
C LEU A 164 -10.86 26.65 9.58
N ALA A 165 -10.55 27.51 10.54
CA ALA A 165 -9.83 28.76 10.27
C ALA A 165 -8.40 28.51 9.73
N ASP A 166 -7.70 27.49 10.25
CA ASP A 166 -6.28 27.23 9.98
C ASP A 166 -5.99 25.87 9.36
N GLY A 167 -6.93 25.33 8.57
CA GLY A 167 -6.70 24.05 7.93
C GLY A 167 -7.97 23.38 7.42
N GLN A 168 -7.79 22.21 6.86
CA GLN A 168 -8.88 21.39 6.31
C GLN A 168 -8.92 20.03 7.01
N LYS A 169 -10.11 19.66 7.48
CA LYS A 169 -10.33 18.28 7.95
C LYS A 169 -10.30 17.34 6.78
N VAL A 170 -9.51 16.28 6.92
CA VAL A 170 -9.27 15.31 5.85
C VAL A 170 -9.42 13.90 6.38
N ILE A 171 -9.66 12.98 5.44
CA ILE A 171 -9.68 11.53 5.66
C ILE A 171 -8.49 10.94 4.91
N LEU A 172 -7.70 10.12 5.59
CA LEU A 172 -6.62 9.37 4.99
C LEU A 172 -7.16 8.08 4.36
N TYR A 173 -6.84 7.89 3.11
CA TYR A 173 -7.15 6.69 2.33
C TYR A 173 -5.89 5.93 1.97
N ARG A 174 -6.04 4.60 1.86
CA ARG A 174 -5.06 3.66 1.30
C ARG A 174 -5.68 2.98 0.10
N ARG A 175 -4.89 2.79 -0.94
CA ARG A 175 -5.28 2.01 -2.13
C ARG A 175 -4.11 1.14 -2.55
N VAL A 176 -4.39 -0.10 -2.91
CA VAL A 176 -3.43 -1.01 -3.54
C VAL A 176 -3.89 -1.25 -4.97
N ASN A 177 -3.06 -0.95 -5.94
CA ASN A 177 -3.35 -1.05 -7.37
C ASN A 177 -4.72 -0.45 -7.74
N ARG A 178 -5.60 -1.25 -8.34
CA ARG A 178 -6.97 -0.88 -8.72
C ARG A 178 -8.03 -1.25 -7.70
N MET A 179 -7.63 -1.77 -6.54
CA MET A 179 -8.58 -2.17 -5.50
C MET A 179 -9.37 -0.97 -4.96
N PRO A 180 -10.54 -1.23 -4.37
CA PRO A 180 -11.27 -0.18 -3.66
C PRO A 180 -10.39 0.48 -2.59
N GLU A 181 -10.58 1.79 -2.44
CA GLU A 181 -9.89 2.54 -1.41
C GLU A 181 -10.37 2.17 0.00
N GLU A 182 -9.45 2.14 0.94
CA GLU A 182 -9.70 1.87 2.35
C GLU A 182 -9.49 3.14 3.17
N ILE A 183 -10.37 3.38 4.14
CA ILE A 183 -10.19 4.48 5.08
C ILE A 183 -9.23 4.02 6.18
N VAL A 184 -8.11 4.71 6.32
CA VAL A 184 -7.07 4.41 7.31
C VAL A 184 -7.20 5.28 8.55
N ALA A 185 -7.43 6.58 8.38
CA ALA A 185 -7.58 7.50 9.50
C ALA A 185 -8.62 8.58 9.23
N ARG A 186 -9.32 8.97 10.29
CA ARG A 186 -10.30 10.07 10.30
C ARG A 186 -9.89 11.12 11.33
N ASN A 187 -10.57 12.25 11.30
CA ASN A 187 -10.32 13.37 12.23
C ASN A 187 -8.88 13.89 12.18
N VAL A 188 -8.29 13.86 11.00
CA VAL A 188 -6.98 14.43 10.71
C VAL A 188 -7.17 15.81 10.11
N ILE A 189 -6.29 16.75 10.47
CA ILE A 189 -6.23 18.09 9.85
C ILE A 189 -4.99 18.15 8.99
N GLN A 190 -5.16 18.71 7.81
CA GLN A 190 -4.09 19.16 6.94
C GLN A 190 -4.02 20.70 7.03
N THR A 191 -2.84 21.23 7.34
CA THR A 191 -2.57 22.66 7.29
C THR A 191 -1.52 22.95 6.23
N THR A 192 -1.44 24.21 5.78
CA THR A 192 -0.41 24.63 4.82
C THR A 192 1.00 24.47 5.41
N ASN A 193 1.14 24.70 6.71
CA ASN A 193 2.43 24.70 7.40
C ASN A 193 2.91 23.30 7.82
N VAL A 194 1.97 22.35 7.98
CA VAL A 194 2.27 20.98 8.36
C VAL A 194 1.63 20.04 7.34
N PRO A 195 2.29 19.81 6.20
CA PRO A 195 1.82 18.81 5.24
C PRO A 195 1.93 17.41 5.84
N ILE A 196 1.11 16.48 5.34
CA ILE A 196 1.10 15.11 5.82
C ILE A 196 2.39 14.40 5.45
N PHE A 197 2.90 14.64 4.25
CA PHE A 197 4.14 14.06 3.78
C PHE A 197 5.18 15.14 3.50
N ARG A 198 6.40 14.90 4.01
CA ARG A 198 7.61 15.64 3.65
C ARG A 198 8.69 14.67 3.24
N PHE A 199 9.47 15.04 2.26
CA PHE A 199 10.46 14.18 1.64
C PHE A 199 11.85 14.76 1.85
N TYR A 200 12.81 13.90 2.16
CA TYR A 200 14.19 14.29 2.44
C TYR A 200 15.14 13.45 1.60
N LYS A 201 16.10 14.11 0.98
CA LYS A 201 17.24 13.46 0.35
C LYS A 201 18.43 13.45 1.29
N ARG A 202 19.32 12.49 1.11
CA ARG A 202 20.57 12.38 1.86
C ARG A 202 21.72 12.83 0.97
N SER A 203 22.56 13.76 1.45
CA SER A 203 23.81 14.12 0.79
C SER A 203 24.87 13.02 0.97
N LEU A 204 25.93 13.06 0.20
CA LEU A 204 27.10 12.17 0.36
C LEU A 204 27.72 12.29 1.76
N SER A 205 27.62 13.45 2.39
CA SER A 205 28.07 13.68 3.78
C SER A 205 27.08 13.15 4.84
N GLY A 206 25.96 12.54 4.43
CA GLY A 206 24.94 11.97 5.34
C GLY A 206 23.89 12.99 5.83
N VAL A 207 24.00 14.25 5.46
CA VAL A 207 23.05 15.30 5.87
C VAL A 207 21.73 15.12 5.15
N LEU A 208 20.62 15.18 5.90
CA LEU A 208 19.26 15.16 5.34
C LEU A 208 18.83 16.57 4.96
N THR A 209 18.41 16.75 3.71
CA THR A 209 17.88 18.00 3.18
C THR A 209 16.46 17.78 2.70
N GLU A 210 15.52 18.64 3.14
CA GLU A 210 14.12 18.59 2.72
C GLU A 210 13.98 19.03 1.27
N PHE A 211 13.13 18.37 0.51
CA PHE A 211 12.71 18.85 -0.80
C PHE A 211 11.83 20.08 -0.64
N PRO A 212 12.11 21.18 -1.36
CA PRO A 212 11.29 22.38 -1.24
C PRO A 212 9.86 22.14 -1.71
N ALA A 213 8.90 22.81 -1.06
CA ALA A 213 7.49 22.70 -1.42
C ALA A 213 7.21 23.04 -2.90
N ALA A 214 8.01 23.91 -3.49
CA ALA A 214 7.90 24.28 -4.90
C ALA A 214 8.26 23.15 -5.88
N SER A 215 8.97 22.12 -5.43
CA SER A 215 9.29 20.95 -6.24
C SER A 215 8.22 19.86 -6.20
N MET A 216 7.15 20.06 -5.44
CA MET A 216 6.06 19.09 -5.37
C MET A 216 5.05 19.23 -6.53
N PRO A 217 4.53 18.16 -7.06
CA PRO A 217 4.79 16.76 -6.69
C PRO A 217 6.12 16.24 -7.23
N LEU A 218 6.83 15.45 -6.42
CA LEU A 218 7.97 14.66 -6.89
C LEU A 218 7.42 13.46 -7.67
N TYR A 219 8.07 13.12 -8.77
CA TYR A 219 7.78 11.93 -9.55
C TYR A 219 9.08 11.44 -10.21
N HIS A 220 9.05 10.21 -10.67
CA HIS A 220 10.17 9.65 -11.42
C HIS A 220 10.38 10.47 -12.70
N SER A 221 11.60 10.90 -12.97
CA SER A 221 11.90 11.85 -14.04
C SER A 221 13.11 11.46 -14.87
N VAL A 222 13.39 10.18 -15.00
CA VAL A 222 14.47 9.74 -15.89
C VAL A 222 13.94 9.86 -17.33
N PRO A 223 14.60 10.65 -18.20
CA PRO A 223 14.19 10.80 -19.57
C PRO A 223 14.49 9.53 -20.39
N LYS A 224 13.75 9.36 -21.47
CA LYS A 224 14.04 8.36 -22.49
C LYS A 224 15.52 8.44 -22.89
N HIS A 225 16.21 7.30 -22.89
CA HIS A 225 17.65 7.24 -23.19
C HIS A 225 18.52 8.12 -22.26
N ALA A 226 18.24 8.04 -20.95
CA ALA A 226 19.02 8.76 -19.95
C ALA A 226 20.51 8.54 -20.14
N THR A 227 21.25 9.63 -20.27
CA THR A 227 22.71 9.59 -20.26
C THR A 227 23.23 9.57 -18.82
N ALA A 228 24.49 9.19 -18.62
CA ALA A 228 25.10 9.24 -17.29
C ALA A 228 25.04 10.65 -16.65
N ALA A 229 24.87 11.70 -17.43
CA ALA A 229 24.68 13.07 -16.95
C ALA A 229 23.27 13.30 -16.40
N ASP A 230 22.25 12.57 -16.86
CA ASP A 230 20.86 12.75 -16.47
C ASP A 230 20.55 12.08 -15.15
N THR A 231 21.32 11.08 -14.74
CA THR A 231 21.12 10.31 -13.50
C THR A 231 21.53 11.07 -12.24
N GLY A 232 22.18 12.22 -12.35
CA GLY A 232 22.81 12.89 -11.19
C GLY A 232 22.11 14.08 -10.61
N SER A 233 21.27 14.81 -11.33
CA SER A 233 21.00 16.18 -10.93
C SER A 233 19.58 16.51 -10.47
N ALA A 234 18.58 15.75 -10.84
CA ALA A 234 17.20 16.14 -10.55
C ALA A 234 16.30 14.95 -10.20
N ALA A 235 16.88 13.86 -9.83
CA ALA A 235 16.13 12.67 -9.49
C ALA A 235 15.13 13.00 -8.39
N GLY A 236 13.89 13.25 -8.77
CA GLY A 236 12.82 13.59 -7.85
C GLY A 236 12.67 12.51 -6.78
N VAL A 237 11.77 11.58 -6.98
CA VAL A 237 11.48 10.51 -6.00
C VAL A 237 12.62 9.54 -5.75
N ASP A 238 13.53 9.34 -6.72
CA ASP A 238 14.61 8.34 -6.62
C ASP A 238 15.67 8.71 -5.59
N SER A 239 15.79 9.98 -5.27
CA SER A 239 16.72 10.45 -4.24
C SER A 239 16.07 10.57 -2.84
N VAL A 240 14.82 10.20 -2.68
CA VAL A 240 14.15 10.23 -1.38
C VAL A 240 14.73 9.15 -0.47
N ALA A 241 15.39 9.58 0.59
CA ALA A 241 15.96 8.69 1.60
C ALA A 241 15.08 8.55 2.85
N VAL A 242 14.32 9.59 3.16
CA VAL A 242 13.44 9.61 4.34
C VAL A 242 12.13 10.29 3.97
N VAL A 243 11.03 9.70 4.39
CA VAL A 243 9.70 10.28 4.35
C VAL A 243 9.28 10.61 5.78
N ARG A 244 8.97 11.88 6.04
CA ARG A 244 8.33 12.27 7.29
C ARG A 244 6.83 12.29 7.11
N VAL A 245 6.14 11.54 7.93
CA VAL A 245 4.68 11.52 8.02
C VAL A 245 4.27 12.31 9.25
N SER A 246 3.38 13.28 9.08
CA SER A 246 2.87 14.12 10.16
C SER A 246 1.36 14.19 10.08
N MET A 247 0.68 13.77 11.14
CA MET A 247 -0.78 13.84 11.23
C MET A 247 -1.18 14.67 12.46
N ILE A 248 -2.02 15.66 12.24
CA ILE A 248 -2.60 16.44 13.31
C ILE A 248 -3.98 15.85 13.61
N ALA A 249 -4.10 15.19 14.76
CA ALA A 249 -5.37 14.72 15.27
C ALA A 249 -6.18 15.89 15.83
N MET A 250 -7.44 15.99 15.46
CA MET A 250 -8.34 17.04 15.96
C MET A 250 -9.46 16.42 16.76
N TYR A 251 -9.62 16.96 17.95
CA TYR A 251 -10.83 16.77 18.74
C TYR A 251 -11.50 18.11 19.00
N ARG A 252 -12.78 18.23 18.72
CA ARG A 252 -13.59 19.39 19.07
C ARG A 252 -14.58 19.01 20.17
N ASP A 253 -14.48 19.71 21.31
CA ASP A 253 -15.40 19.47 22.40
C ASP A 253 -16.80 20.04 22.10
N PRO A 254 -17.86 19.61 22.80
CA PRO A 254 -19.20 20.14 22.60
C PRO A 254 -19.36 21.65 22.85
N ARG A 255 -18.37 22.30 23.48
CA ARG A 255 -18.37 23.78 23.65
C ARG A 255 -17.68 24.49 22.51
N GLY A 256 -17.16 23.77 21.52
CA GLY A 256 -16.46 24.33 20.39
C GLY A 256 -14.96 24.53 20.58
N SER A 257 -14.40 24.18 21.75
CA SER A 257 -12.94 24.19 21.95
C SER A 257 -12.30 23.08 21.14
N THR A 258 -11.24 23.40 20.41
CA THR A 258 -10.51 22.47 19.57
C THR A 258 -9.17 22.15 20.22
N THR A 259 -8.89 20.85 20.35
CA THR A 259 -7.58 20.35 20.79
C THR A 259 -6.90 19.68 19.61
N LEU A 260 -5.63 20.00 19.39
CA LEU A 260 -4.79 19.44 18.33
C LEU A 260 -3.64 18.66 18.95
N ASP A 261 -3.45 17.45 18.51
CA ASP A 261 -2.29 16.61 18.86
C ASP A 261 -1.57 16.18 17.58
N THR A 262 -0.26 16.35 17.54
CA THR A 262 0.54 15.98 16.37
C THR A 262 1.24 14.66 16.59
N VAL A 263 0.98 13.71 15.71
CA VAL A 263 1.72 12.43 15.62
C VAL A 263 2.65 12.53 14.43
N MET A 264 3.93 12.29 14.64
CA MET A 264 4.94 12.43 13.60
C MET A 264 5.93 11.26 13.62
N ARG A 265 6.32 10.78 12.43
CA ARG A 265 7.34 9.75 12.29
C ARG A 265 8.23 10.03 11.07
N ASN A 266 9.53 9.79 11.23
CA ASN A 266 10.48 9.77 10.12
C ASN A 266 10.71 8.31 9.71
N ILE A 267 10.42 8.00 8.47
CA ILE A 267 10.49 6.65 7.90
C ILE A 267 11.64 6.63 6.91
N ARG A 268 12.64 5.80 7.18
CA ARG A 268 13.75 5.60 6.25
C ARG A 268 13.32 4.61 5.18
N ILE A 269 13.52 4.97 3.94
CA ILE A 269 13.34 4.06 2.80
C ILE A 269 14.61 3.21 2.69
N ALA A 270 14.48 1.91 2.87
CA ALA A 270 15.62 1.01 2.99
C ALA A 270 16.39 0.83 1.66
N ASN A 271 15.66 0.83 0.55
CA ASN A 271 16.16 0.45 -0.76
C ASN A 271 16.52 1.65 -1.66
N THR A 272 16.57 2.87 -1.11
CA THR A 272 16.95 4.05 -1.88
C THR A 272 18.45 4.05 -2.19
N GLY A 273 18.80 4.45 -3.41
CA GLY A 273 20.19 4.52 -3.87
C GLY A 273 20.65 3.27 -4.61
N LEU A 274 19.77 2.35 -4.93
CA LEU A 274 20.01 1.38 -5.98
C LEU A 274 20.22 2.18 -7.26
N LEU A 275 21.43 2.08 -7.81
CA LEU A 275 21.77 2.71 -9.08
C LEU A 275 20.78 2.15 -10.11
N GLN A 276 19.96 3.03 -10.67
CA GLN A 276 19.25 2.69 -11.89
C GLN A 276 20.32 2.31 -12.91
N ARG A 277 20.25 1.11 -13.42
CA ARG A 277 21.04 0.76 -14.59
C ARG A 277 20.53 1.68 -15.71
N ALA A 278 21.37 2.59 -16.13
CA ALA A 278 21.06 3.60 -17.14
C ALA A 278 20.85 3.02 -18.56
N GLN A 279 20.58 1.74 -18.67
CA GLN A 279 20.60 1.00 -19.93
C GLN A 279 19.46 0.00 -20.10
N CYS A 280 18.33 0.23 -19.47
CA CYS A 280 17.11 -0.42 -19.93
C CYS A 280 16.67 0.33 -21.18
N GLY A 281 16.89 -0.24 -22.31
CA GLY A 281 16.53 0.34 -23.59
C GLY A 281 15.10 0.03 -23.99
N GLU A 282 14.92 -0.63 -25.10
CA GLU A 282 13.64 -1.06 -25.60
C GLU A 282 13.12 -2.29 -24.85
N LEU A 283 11.84 -2.62 -25.08
CA LEU A 283 11.26 -3.86 -24.55
C LEU A 283 11.99 -5.08 -25.10
N PRO A 284 12.18 -6.15 -24.30
CA PRO A 284 12.87 -7.33 -24.77
C PRO A 284 12.13 -7.96 -25.97
N ILE A 285 12.89 -8.42 -26.93
CA ILE A 285 12.34 -9.12 -28.10
C ILE A 285 11.78 -10.47 -27.65
N THR A 286 10.61 -10.82 -28.21
CA THR A 286 9.95 -12.10 -27.90
C THR A 286 10.89 -13.27 -28.18
N PRO A 287 11.10 -14.21 -27.23
CA PRO A 287 11.95 -15.37 -27.44
C PRO A 287 11.34 -16.37 -28.43
N GLY A 288 12.09 -17.39 -28.77
CA GLY A 288 11.60 -18.46 -29.62
C GLY A 288 10.44 -19.24 -28.98
N GLN A 289 9.51 -19.70 -29.81
CA GLN A 289 8.41 -20.56 -29.35
C GLN A 289 8.96 -21.85 -28.72
N PRO A 290 8.47 -22.27 -27.53
CA PRO A 290 8.99 -23.44 -26.88
C PRO A 290 8.65 -24.76 -27.63
N VAL A 291 9.64 -25.61 -27.77
CA VAL A 291 9.47 -27.00 -28.24
C VAL A 291 9.24 -27.87 -27.00
N LEU A 292 8.17 -28.63 -27.00
CA LEU A 292 7.73 -29.45 -25.88
C LEU A 292 8.03 -30.94 -26.12
N SER A 293 8.44 -31.61 -25.06
CA SER A 293 8.60 -33.08 -25.07
C SER A 293 8.23 -33.68 -23.72
N ILE A 294 7.73 -34.93 -23.72
CA ILE A 294 7.51 -35.68 -22.49
C ILE A 294 8.81 -36.34 -22.07
N VAL A 295 9.16 -36.16 -20.80
CA VAL A 295 10.34 -36.79 -20.19
C VAL A 295 9.93 -37.49 -18.87
N PRO A 296 10.38 -38.71 -18.62
CA PRO A 296 10.10 -39.38 -17.35
C PRO A 296 11.02 -38.83 -16.24
N ILE A 297 10.42 -38.48 -15.12
CA ILE A 297 11.15 -38.10 -13.90
C ILE A 297 10.57 -38.88 -12.73
N GLY A 298 11.38 -39.74 -12.09
CA GLY A 298 10.93 -40.51 -10.94
C GLY A 298 9.74 -41.45 -11.23
N GLY A 299 9.58 -41.90 -12.46
CA GLY A 299 8.45 -42.74 -12.88
C GLY A 299 7.18 -41.99 -13.23
N LEU A 300 7.18 -40.64 -13.15
CA LEU A 300 6.09 -39.78 -13.58
C LEU A 300 6.46 -39.02 -14.87
N ASN A 301 5.45 -38.65 -15.65
CA ASN A 301 5.65 -37.85 -16.84
C ASN A 301 5.83 -36.38 -16.44
N ALA A 302 6.83 -35.70 -17.01
CA ALA A 302 7.08 -34.31 -16.94
C ALA A 302 7.14 -33.68 -18.34
N VAL A 303 6.89 -32.39 -18.47
CA VAL A 303 7.01 -31.66 -19.74
C VAL A 303 8.32 -30.92 -19.76
N LYS A 304 9.20 -31.24 -20.68
CA LYS A 304 10.41 -30.49 -20.97
C LYS A 304 10.12 -29.44 -22.05
N LEU A 305 10.44 -28.19 -21.76
CA LEU A 305 10.39 -27.04 -22.65
C LEU A 305 11.81 -26.71 -23.08
N VAL A 306 12.01 -26.45 -24.36
CA VAL A 306 13.28 -25.92 -24.91
C VAL A 306 12.94 -24.78 -25.84
N TRP A 307 13.59 -23.62 -25.69
CA TRP A 307 13.33 -22.46 -26.55
C TRP A 307 14.62 -21.71 -26.89
N ALA A 308 14.58 -20.99 -28.00
CA ALA A 308 15.65 -20.08 -28.36
C ALA A 308 15.57 -18.82 -27.48
N ALA A 309 16.70 -18.35 -26.98
CA ALA A 309 16.78 -17.11 -26.25
C ALA A 309 16.26 -15.92 -27.09
N SER A 310 15.86 -14.84 -26.43
CA SER A 310 15.65 -13.56 -27.10
C SER A 310 16.91 -13.13 -27.82
N THR A 311 16.77 -12.48 -28.95
CA THR A 311 17.91 -11.87 -29.65
C THR A 311 18.62 -10.83 -28.79
N ASP A 312 17.88 -10.12 -27.90
CA ASP A 312 18.44 -9.14 -26.98
C ASP A 312 19.37 -9.73 -25.94
N GLU A 313 19.22 -11.01 -25.61
CA GLU A 313 20.16 -11.68 -24.69
C GLU A 313 21.56 -11.85 -25.32
N LEU A 314 21.62 -12.08 -26.62
CA LEU A 314 22.88 -12.44 -27.30
C LEU A 314 23.50 -11.29 -28.10
N THR A 315 22.71 -10.50 -28.79
CA THR A 315 23.17 -9.53 -29.80
C THR A 315 22.64 -8.13 -29.65
N GLY A 316 21.46 -7.94 -29.05
CA GLY A 316 20.83 -6.64 -28.83
C GLY A 316 21.47 -5.86 -27.69
N GLU A 317 20.64 -5.42 -26.77
CA GLU A 317 21.07 -4.68 -25.57
C GLU A 317 21.77 -5.55 -24.55
N ARG A 318 21.63 -6.88 -24.66
CA ARG A 318 22.23 -7.92 -23.80
C ARG A 318 21.85 -7.77 -22.33
N ASP A 319 20.62 -7.39 -22.10
CA ASP A 319 20.08 -7.05 -20.78
C ASP A 319 18.93 -7.96 -20.35
N VAL A 320 18.59 -8.99 -21.11
CA VAL A 320 17.59 -9.99 -20.71
C VAL A 320 18.04 -10.68 -19.42
N GLU A 321 17.29 -10.47 -18.35
CA GLU A 321 17.62 -11.02 -17.03
C GLU A 321 16.99 -12.39 -16.80
N MET A 322 15.77 -12.59 -17.30
CA MET A 322 15.04 -13.85 -17.08
C MET A 322 13.96 -14.08 -18.13
N TYR A 323 13.45 -15.32 -18.12
CA TYR A 323 12.31 -15.75 -18.93
C TYR A 323 11.19 -16.25 -18.04
N ALA A 324 10.01 -15.64 -18.16
CA ALA A 324 8.81 -16.11 -17.50
C ALA A 324 8.15 -17.23 -18.33
N VAL A 325 7.99 -18.38 -17.72
CA VAL A 325 7.35 -19.55 -18.32
C VAL A 325 5.90 -19.60 -17.86
N TYR A 326 4.97 -19.58 -18.79
CA TYR A 326 3.54 -19.65 -18.54
C TYR A 326 2.98 -21.00 -18.92
N ARG A 327 2.03 -21.48 -18.14
CA ARG A 327 1.25 -22.69 -18.41
C ARG A 327 -0.21 -22.43 -18.15
N ARG A 328 -1.07 -22.92 -19.06
CA ARG A 328 -2.51 -23.00 -18.83
C ARG A 328 -3.05 -24.34 -19.31
N VAL A 329 -4.22 -24.71 -18.81
CA VAL A 329 -4.96 -25.85 -19.38
C VAL A 329 -5.48 -25.44 -20.77
N PHE A 330 -5.32 -26.32 -21.75
CA PHE A 330 -5.77 -26.08 -23.10
C PHE A 330 -7.25 -25.66 -23.14
N GLY A 331 -7.51 -24.58 -23.87
CA GLY A 331 -8.83 -23.96 -23.96
C GLY A 331 -9.15 -22.90 -22.91
N SER A 332 -8.30 -22.69 -21.90
CA SER A 332 -8.40 -21.54 -21.02
C SER A 332 -8.02 -20.26 -21.77
N VAL A 333 -8.69 -19.16 -21.44
CA VAL A 333 -8.41 -17.84 -22.06
C VAL A 333 -7.20 -17.20 -21.40
N ASP A 334 -7.14 -17.25 -20.09
CA ASP A 334 -6.15 -16.55 -19.29
C ASP A 334 -4.90 -17.42 -19.03
N TRP A 335 -3.73 -16.77 -19.07
CA TRP A 335 -2.47 -17.41 -18.74
C TRP A 335 -2.19 -17.46 -17.24
N GLY A 336 -2.78 -16.55 -16.48
CA GLY A 336 -2.50 -16.38 -15.05
C GLY A 336 -1.07 -15.90 -14.78
N GLU A 337 -0.55 -16.28 -13.62
CA GLU A 337 0.83 -16.00 -13.24
C GLU A 337 1.82 -16.95 -13.93
N PRO A 338 3.09 -16.55 -14.11
CA PRO A 338 4.10 -17.46 -14.62
C PRO A 338 4.29 -18.65 -13.68
N LEU A 339 4.42 -19.82 -14.27
CA LEU A 339 4.74 -21.04 -13.54
C LEU A 339 6.11 -20.94 -12.84
N THR A 340 7.06 -20.30 -13.50
CA THR A 340 8.43 -20.08 -13.00
C THR A 340 9.14 -19.02 -13.83
N ASN A 341 10.24 -18.50 -13.27
CA ASN A 341 11.19 -17.66 -13.97
C ASN A 341 12.51 -18.40 -14.14
N VAL A 342 13.04 -18.42 -15.37
CA VAL A 342 14.32 -19.04 -15.71
C VAL A 342 15.31 -17.91 -15.97
N PRO A 343 16.43 -17.82 -15.22
CA PRO A 343 17.43 -16.78 -15.43
C PRO A 343 18.00 -16.80 -16.85
N GLY A 344 18.25 -15.62 -17.41
CA GLY A 344 19.05 -15.45 -18.60
C GLY A 344 20.48 -15.99 -18.36
N ALA A 345 20.99 -16.79 -19.27
CA ALA A 345 22.29 -17.47 -19.11
C ALA A 345 23.32 -17.09 -20.18
N GLY A 346 22.98 -16.12 -21.07
CA GLY A 346 23.84 -15.75 -22.20
C GLY A 346 24.03 -16.88 -23.22
N VAL A 347 23.06 -17.79 -23.31
CA VAL A 347 23.13 -18.97 -24.19
C VAL A 347 22.02 -18.93 -25.24
N ALA A 348 22.29 -19.50 -26.41
CA ALA A 348 21.34 -19.48 -27.51
C ALA A 348 20.04 -20.27 -27.27
N THR A 349 20.06 -21.19 -26.32
CA THR A 349 18.93 -22.07 -26.06
C THR A 349 18.79 -22.31 -24.55
N LEU A 350 17.60 -22.12 -24.04
CA LEU A 350 17.24 -22.37 -22.64
C LEU A 350 16.29 -23.56 -22.55
N GLN A 351 16.17 -24.11 -21.35
CA GLN A 351 15.27 -25.21 -21.07
C GLN A 351 14.69 -25.13 -19.66
N TYR A 352 13.49 -25.68 -19.52
CA TYR A 352 12.83 -25.87 -18.25
C TYR A 352 12.09 -27.21 -18.26
N THR A 353 11.92 -27.84 -17.10
CA THR A 353 11.14 -29.06 -16.98
C THR A 353 10.06 -28.89 -15.93
N ASP A 354 8.82 -28.96 -16.38
CA ASP A 354 7.64 -28.93 -15.54
C ASP A 354 7.27 -30.33 -15.08
N ASN A 355 7.50 -30.62 -13.81
CA ASN A 355 7.16 -31.87 -13.14
C ASN A 355 5.83 -31.82 -12.37
N THR A 356 5.09 -30.70 -12.49
CA THR A 356 3.81 -30.49 -11.79
C THR A 356 2.60 -30.77 -12.68
N VAL A 357 2.82 -31.37 -13.83
CA VAL A 357 1.76 -31.72 -14.79
C VAL A 357 0.90 -32.91 -14.33
N VAL A 358 -0.37 -32.86 -14.69
CA VAL A 358 -1.33 -33.91 -14.37
C VAL A 358 -1.48 -34.85 -15.61
N PRO A 359 -1.42 -36.18 -15.44
CA PRO A 359 -1.67 -37.13 -16.54
C PRO A 359 -3.04 -36.91 -17.19
N ALA A 360 -3.15 -37.28 -18.46
CA ALA A 360 -4.35 -37.12 -19.30
C ALA A 360 -4.83 -35.68 -19.49
N THR A 361 -3.98 -34.71 -19.19
CA THR A 361 -4.30 -33.27 -19.31
C THR A 361 -3.52 -32.65 -20.46
N ARG A 362 -4.20 -31.82 -21.26
CA ARG A 362 -3.58 -31.02 -22.32
C ARG A 362 -3.24 -29.63 -21.79
N TYR A 363 -2.01 -29.18 -22.00
CA TYR A 363 -1.50 -27.89 -21.58
C TYR A 363 -1.00 -27.07 -22.75
N ASP A 364 -1.19 -25.76 -22.66
CA ASP A 364 -0.50 -24.76 -23.47
C ASP A 364 0.63 -24.15 -22.65
N TYR A 365 1.77 -23.92 -23.28
CA TYR A 365 2.92 -23.21 -22.73
C TYR A 365 3.30 -22.04 -23.60
N ALA A 366 3.67 -20.93 -22.99
CA ALA A 366 4.22 -19.75 -23.64
C ALA A 366 5.32 -19.16 -22.77
N ILE A 367 6.19 -18.33 -23.37
CA ILE A 367 7.34 -17.73 -22.69
C ILE A 367 7.38 -16.25 -23.05
N SER A 368 7.77 -15.42 -22.09
CA SER A 368 8.17 -14.03 -22.32
C SER A 368 9.57 -13.79 -21.78
N ALA A 369 10.33 -12.89 -22.38
CA ALA A 369 11.58 -12.38 -21.86
C ALA A 369 11.32 -11.19 -20.95
N LEU A 370 12.13 -11.06 -19.90
CA LEU A 370 12.14 -9.94 -18.97
C LEU A 370 13.58 -9.40 -18.89
N ASP A 371 13.70 -8.11 -18.94
CA ASP A 371 14.92 -7.37 -18.70
C ASP A 371 14.71 -6.37 -17.56
N CYS A 372 15.46 -5.29 -17.52
CA CYS A 372 15.27 -4.24 -16.54
C CYS A 372 14.16 -3.24 -16.93
N THR A 373 13.50 -3.39 -18.09
CA THR A 373 12.29 -2.61 -18.41
C THR A 373 11.09 -3.15 -17.61
N PRO A 374 10.07 -2.32 -17.40
CA PRO A 374 8.92 -2.73 -16.59
C PRO A 374 8.00 -3.74 -17.25
N ALA A 375 8.08 -3.93 -18.56
CA ALA A 375 7.21 -4.83 -19.28
C ALA A 375 7.96 -6.02 -19.83
N PRO A 376 7.39 -7.22 -19.74
CA PRO A 376 7.92 -8.36 -20.43
C PRO A 376 7.74 -8.20 -21.94
N SER A 377 8.49 -8.95 -22.70
CA SER A 377 8.19 -9.14 -24.13
C SER A 377 6.77 -9.65 -24.33
N ALA A 378 6.23 -9.54 -25.54
CA ALA A 378 5.04 -10.30 -25.88
C ALA A 378 5.25 -11.79 -25.58
N LEU A 379 4.17 -12.49 -25.21
CA LEU A 379 4.20 -13.95 -25.09
C LEU A 379 4.48 -14.61 -26.45
N THR A 380 5.25 -15.66 -26.46
CA THR A 380 5.37 -16.52 -27.64
C THR A 380 4.02 -17.09 -28.07
N ALA A 381 3.89 -17.50 -29.31
CA ALA A 381 2.78 -18.35 -29.70
C ALA A 381 2.72 -19.60 -28.78
N PRO A 382 1.52 -20.04 -28.37
CA PRO A 382 1.40 -21.19 -27.49
C PRO A 382 1.89 -22.46 -28.16
N SER A 383 2.62 -23.29 -27.41
CA SER A 383 2.90 -24.66 -27.76
C SER A 383 2.04 -25.60 -26.89
N THR A 384 1.39 -26.55 -27.54
CA THR A 384 0.42 -27.46 -26.88
C THR A 384 0.98 -28.88 -26.76
N ILE A 385 0.76 -29.52 -25.60
CA ILE A 385 1.11 -30.91 -25.37
C ILE A 385 0.04 -31.63 -24.55
N LEU A 386 -0.19 -32.89 -24.87
CA LEU A 386 -0.98 -33.81 -24.04
C LEU A 386 -0.03 -34.63 -23.17
N VAL A 387 -0.22 -34.61 -21.87
CA VAL A 387 0.52 -35.45 -20.94
C VAL A 387 -0.14 -36.86 -20.94
N PRO A 388 0.57 -37.90 -21.28
CA PRO A 388 -0.01 -39.25 -21.34
C PRO A 388 -0.36 -39.79 -19.95
#